data_70024ca62135ef0abcbea634ed419657
#
_entry.id   70024ca62135ef0abcbea634ed419657
#
_cell.length_a   1.000
_cell.length_b   1.000
_cell.length_c   1.000
_cell.angle_alpha   90.00
_cell.angle_beta   90.00
_cell.angle_gamma   90.00
#
_symmetry.space_group_name_H-M   'P 1'
#
loop_
_entity.id
_entity.type
_entity.pdbx_description
1 polymer ?
#
loop_
_entity_poly.entity_id
_entity_poly.type
_entity_poly.pdbx_seq_one_letter_code
_entity_poly.pdbx_strand_id
1 'polypeptide(L)'
;MKWRVGFFILVLFVTACGIDVDNSDKKIFRYNESAGIHTLDPAFSKDQATIWATNQLFNGLVQLDHDLNVKPSVAKSWDISSDALSYTFNLRNDVFFHDHELFENGKGRKVTASDFEYSFNRLLDKDFAAPGAWVLGNVASFSALNDSNFTIKLQKPFPAFLSLLSMQYCSVVPKEIIDGSDFNRNPIGTGPFKFQLWEDGVKLVFRKNPSYFEKKGEEQLPYLDAVAITFIQDKQSAFLQFIQGNLDFISGIDASYKDEILTKTGELQTKYKDIVNLQSQPYLNTEYLGFLMDNNPLPLEIRKAINY
;
A
#
# COMPACT_ATOMS: atom_id res chain seq x y z
N MET A 1 9.67 -64.76 -51.44
CA MET A 1 9.88 -64.45 -50.04
C MET A 1 9.69 -62.97 -49.87
N LYS A 2 8.47 -62.48 -49.45
CA LYS A 2 8.09 -61.02 -49.33
C LYS A 2 8.06 -60.61 -47.88
N TRP A 3 8.97 -59.79 -47.43
CA TRP A 3 8.99 -59.17 -46.11
C TRP A 3 8.05 -57.96 -46.10
N ARG A 4 7.04 -58.00 -45.22
CA ARG A 4 6.17 -56.90 -44.88
C ARG A 4 6.76 -56.22 -43.67
N VAL A 5 7.27 -54.99 -43.85
CA VAL A 5 7.66 -54.08 -42.74
C VAL A 5 6.39 -53.39 -42.23
N GLY A 6 5.96 -53.70 -41.02
CA GLY A 6 4.86 -53.01 -40.35
C GLY A 6 5.38 -51.73 -39.74
N PHE A 7 4.81 -50.59 -40.16
CA PHE A 7 5.09 -49.29 -39.61
C PHE A 7 4.15 -49.07 -38.41
N PHE A 8 4.69 -49.11 -37.19
CA PHE A 8 3.96 -48.76 -35.97
C PHE A 8 4.04 -47.25 -35.76
N ILE A 9 2.94 -46.55 -36.01
CA ILE A 9 2.81 -45.11 -35.66
C ILE A 9 2.41 -45.08 -34.20
N LEU A 10 3.34 -44.68 -33.33
CA LEU A 10 3.11 -44.36 -31.93
C LEU A 10 2.54 -42.92 -31.85
N VAL A 11 1.22 -42.80 -31.70
CA VAL A 11 0.54 -41.51 -31.46
C VAL A 11 0.68 -41.19 -29.96
N LEU A 12 1.60 -40.28 -29.62
CA LEU A 12 1.72 -39.68 -28.30
C LEU A 12 0.59 -38.64 -28.13
N PHE A 13 -0.46 -39.02 -27.43
CA PHE A 13 -1.43 -38.06 -26.90
C PHE A 13 -0.76 -37.28 -25.75
N VAL A 14 -0.29 -36.08 -26.04
CA VAL A 14 0.05 -35.08 -25.01
C VAL A 14 -1.28 -34.48 -24.52
N THR A 15 -1.86 -35.05 -23.48
CA THR A 15 -2.90 -34.42 -22.71
C THR A 15 -2.25 -33.28 -21.92
N ALA A 16 -2.19 -32.06 -22.51
CA ALA A 16 -1.98 -30.85 -21.78
C ALA A 16 -3.23 -30.63 -20.91
N CYS A 17 -3.24 -31.13 -19.69
CA CYS A 17 -4.15 -30.62 -18.65
C CYS A 17 -3.78 -29.18 -18.36
N GLY A 18 -4.31 -28.26 -19.14
CA GLY A 18 -4.51 -26.89 -18.69
C GLY A 18 -5.48 -26.96 -17.51
N ILE A 19 -4.99 -26.73 -16.31
CA ILE A 19 -5.88 -26.41 -15.19
C ILE A 19 -6.39 -25.00 -15.50
N ASP A 20 -7.49 -24.91 -16.23
CA ASP A 20 -8.32 -23.71 -16.25
C ASP A 20 -8.86 -23.54 -14.83
N VAL A 21 -8.11 -22.80 -14.02
CA VAL A 21 -8.64 -22.27 -12.78
C VAL A 21 -9.70 -21.26 -13.22
N ASP A 22 -10.96 -21.70 -13.17
CA ASP A 22 -12.11 -20.81 -13.40
C ASP A 22 -12.03 -19.64 -12.42
N ASN A 23 -11.55 -18.51 -12.91
CA ASN A 23 -11.42 -17.24 -12.18
C ASN A 23 -12.67 -16.36 -12.39
N SER A 24 -13.71 -16.86 -13.05
CA SER A 24 -14.88 -16.07 -13.46
C SER A 24 -15.63 -15.42 -12.29
N ASP A 25 -15.56 -16.01 -11.09
CA ASP A 25 -16.26 -15.51 -9.90
C ASP A 25 -15.36 -14.66 -8.96
N LYS A 26 -14.06 -14.57 -9.21
CA LYS A 26 -13.15 -13.83 -8.32
C LYS A 26 -13.21 -12.32 -8.58
N LYS A 27 -13.42 -11.57 -7.51
CA LYS A 27 -13.41 -10.10 -7.51
C LYS A 27 -11.98 -9.59 -7.37
N ILE A 28 -11.31 -9.33 -8.49
CA ILE A 28 -9.94 -8.83 -8.53
C ILE A 28 -9.96 -7.37 -8.94
N PHE A 29 -9.30 -6.49 -8.18
CA PHE A 29 -9.07 -5.11 -8.55
C PHE A 29 -7.71 -4.98 -9.25
N ARG A 30 -7.71 -4.48 -10.49
CA ARG A 30 -6.53 -4.36 -11.34
C ARG A 30 -6.22 -2.90 -11.61
N TYR A 31 -5.01 -2.48 -11.30
CA TYR A 31 -4.55 -1.14 -11.68
C TYR A 31 -3.10 -1.14 -12.13
N ASN A 32 -2.69 -0.06 -12.79
CA ASN A 32 -1.32 0.12 -13.27
C ASN A 32 -0.60 1.18 -12.45
N GLU A 33 0.66 0.88 -12.07
CA GLU A 33 1.57 1.81 -11.41
C GLU A 33 2.82 2.00 -12.26
N SER A 34 2.80 3.04 -13.10
CA SER A 34 3.88 3.28 -14.08
C SER A 34 5.21 3.69 -13.45
N ALA A 35 5.19 4.29 -12.27
CA ALA A 35 6.40 4.67 -11.53
C ALA A 35 7.16 3.46 -10.95
N GLY A 36 6.49 2.30 -10.88
CA GLY A 36 7.01 1.11 -10.21
C GLY A 36 6.95 1.23 -8.68
N ILE A 37 7.20 0.10 -8.04
CA ILE A 37 7.30 -0.01 -6.57
C ILE A 37 8.68 -0.58 -6.27
N HIS A 38 9.42 0.04 -5.35
CA HIS A 38 10.80 -0.36 -5.06
C HIS A 38 10.92 -1.17 -3.77
N THR A 39 9.99 -1.01 -2.85
CA THR A 39 9.95 -1.69 -1.57
C THR A 39 8.52 -1.83 -1.08
N LEU A 40 8.26 -2.86 -0.30
CA LEU A 40 7.00 -3.02 0.44
C LEU A 40 7.20 -2.84 1.95
N ASP A 41 8.38 -2.37 2.39
CA ASP A 41 8.60 -1.99 3.78
C ASP A 41 7.90 -0.64 4.07
N PRO A 42 6.95 -0.59 5.02
CA PRO A 42 6.21 0.62 5.31
C PRO A 42 7.09 1.76 5.84
N ALA A 43 8.24 1.47 6.45
CA ALA A 43 9.18 2.49 6.91
C ALA A 43 9.77 3.33 5.77
N PHE A 44 9.71 2.85 4.52
CA PHE A 44 10.18 3.52 3.31
C PHE A 44 9.07 3.99 2.38
N SER A 45 7.81 4.01 2.82
CA SER A 45 6.64 4.44 2.04
C SER A 45 6.60 5.97 1.83
N LYS A 46 7.54 6.50 1.05
CA LYS A 46 7.74 7.94 0.82
C LYS A 46 7.05 8.48 -0.45
N ASP A 47 6.58 7.63 -1.33
CA ASP A 47 5.90 7.97 -2.58
C ASP A 47 4.52 7.30 -2.67
N GLN A 48 3.65 7.85 -3.51
CA GLN A 48 2.26 7.42 -3.62
C GLN A 48 2.14 5.94 -4.01
N ALA A 49 2.97 5.46 -4.94
CA ALA A 49 2.93 4.07 -5.41
C ALA A 49 3.20 3.10 -4.27
N THR A 50 4.26 3.36 -3.49
CA THR A 50 4.61 2.56 -2.31
C THR A 50 3.56 2.67 -1.21
N ILE A 51 3.02 3.89 -0.94
CA ILE A 51 1.97 4.11 0.07
C ILE A 51 0.71 3.30 -0.27
N TRP A 52 0.26 3.32 -1.52
CA TRP A 52 -0.94 2.59 -1.93
C TRP A 52 -0.77 1.07 -1.77
N ALA A 53 0.39 0.55 -2.13
CA ALA A 53 0.69 -0.87 -1.98
C ALA A 53 0.80 -1.29 -0.51
N THR A 54 1.56 -0.55 0.29
CA THR A 54 1.76 -0.87 1.72
C THR A 54 0.48 -0.69 2.54
N ASN A 55 -0.40 0.24 2.16
CA ASN A 55 -1.71 0.43 2.78
C ASN A 55 -2.62 -0.81 2.67
N GLN A 56 -2.40 -1.67 1.67
CA GLN A 56 -3.13 -2.93 1.55
C GLN A 56 -2.60 -4.02 2.50
N LEU A 57 -1.36 -3.90 2.94
CA LEU A 57 -0.64 -4.93 3.67
C LEU A 57 -0.53 -4.66 5.18
N PHE A 58 -0.58 -3.38 5.59
CA PHE A 58 -0.26 -2.97 6.95
C PHE A 58 -1.34 -2.10 7.58
N ASN A 59 -1.34 -2.05 8.90
CA ASN A 59 -2.14 -1.11 9.69
C ASN A 59 -1.26 -0.42 10.74
N GLY A 60 -1.63 0.81 11.09
CA GLY A 60 -1.09 1.57 12.22
C GLY A 60 -2.03 1.53 13.43
N LEU A 61 -1.72 2.33 14.44
CA LEU A 61 -2.60 2.54 15.61
C LEU A 61 -3.96 3.10 15.17
N VAL A 62 -3.93 4.06 14.26
CA VAL A 62 -5.09 4.78 13.73
C VAL A 62 -5.03 4.83 12.21
N GLN A 63 -6.13 5.18 11.59
CA GLN A 63 -6.26 5.39 10.14
C GLN A 63 -7.09 6.64 9.86
N LEU A 64 -7.13 7.11 8.61
CA LEU A 64 -8.02 8.18 8.18
C LEU A 64 -9.22 7.60 7.43
N ASP A 65 -10.40 8.23 7.62
CA ASP A 65 -11.53 7.96 6.74
C ASP A 65 -11.43 8.82 5.46
N HIS A 66 -12.42 8.70 4.57
CA HIS A 66 -12.46 9.44 3.30
C HIS A 66 -12.59 10.95 3.46
N ASP A 67 -13.03 11.42 4.65
CA ASP A 67 -13.09 12.85 5.01
C ASP A 67 -11.85 13.32 5.78
N LEU A 68 -10.80 12.48 5.84
CA LEU A 68 -9.54 12.70 6.56
C LEU A 68 -9.69 12.80 8.08
N ASN A 69 -10.78 12.30 8.65
CA ASN A 69 -10.92 12.19 10.10
C ASN A 69 -10.16 10.96 10.61
N VAL A 70 -9.50 11.13 11.76
CA VAL A 70 -8.82 10.03 12.43
C VAL A 70 -9.83 9.02 12.99
N LYS A 71 -9.65 7.76 12.64
CA LYS A 71 -10.46 6.62 13.08
C LYS A 71 -9.60 5.56 13.78
N PRO A 72 -10.20 4.74 14.64
CA PRO A 72 -9.58 3.52 15.16
C PRO A 72 -9.06 2.61 14.03
N SER A 73 -7.92 1.93 14.30
CA SER A 73 -7.41 0.84 13.48
C SER A 73 -6.97 -0.29 14.42
N VAL A 74 -5.67 -0.55 14.60
CA VAL A 74 -5.21 -1.53 15.60
C VAL A 74 -5.52 -1.06 17.02
N ALA A 75 -5.48 0.24 17.31
CA ALA A 75 -6.05 0.78 18.53
C ALA A 75 -7.58 0.90 18.38
N LYS A 76 -8.34 0.30 19.31
CA LYS A 76 -9.80 0.44 19.35
C LYS A 76 -10.24 1.78 19.92
N SER A 77 -9.40 2.42 20.77
CA SER A 77 -9.61 3.72 21.38
C SER A 77 -8.28 4.27 21.90
N TRP A 78 -8.28 5.56 22.23
CA TRP A 78 -7.15 6.21 22.90
C TRP A 78 -7.64 7.30 23.84
N ASP A 79 -6.81 7.59 24.86
CA ASP A 79 -7.00 8.65 25.81
C ASP A 79 -5.87 9.68 25.66
N ILE A 80 -6.21 10.97 25.77
CA ILE A 80 -5.27 12.08 25.69
C ILE A 80 -5.28 12.81 27.02
N SER A 81 -4.10 13.03 27.63
CA SER A 81 -3.98 13.81 28.86
C SER A 81 -4.43 15.26 28.68
N SER A 82 -4.83 15.91 29.77
CA SER A 82 -5.33 17.29 29.74
C SER A 82 -4.33 18.32 29.24
N ASP A 83 -3.02 18.02 29.34
CA ASP A 83 -1.93 18.83 28.80
C ASP A 83 -1.60 18.50 27.34
N ALA A 84 -2.32 17.55 26.73
CA ALA A 84 -2.12 17.05 25.38
C ALA A 84 -0.69 16.51 25.09
N LEU A 85 0.03 16.07 26.14
CA LEU A 85 1.36 15.52 26.02
C LEU A 85 1.40 13.98 26.01
N SER A 86 0.43 13.30 26.63
CA SER A 86 0.42 11.85 26.74
C SER A 86 -0.78 11.26 26.01
N TYR A 87 -0.51 10.24 25.20
CA TYR A 87 -1.50 9.47 24.43
C TYR A 87 -1.40 8.01 24.86
N THR A 88 -2.50 7.45 25.37
CA THR A 88 -2.57 6.03 25.74
C THR A 88 -3.52 5.32 24.80
N PHE A 89 -3.01 4.39 24.01
CA PHE A 89 -3.77 3.61 23.04
C PHE A 89 -4.16 2.27 23.62
N ASN A 90 -5.45 1.94 23.53
CA ASN A 90 -6.00 0.65 23.91
C ASN A 90 -6.12 -0.22 22.65
N LEU A 91 -5.29 -1.25 22.54
CA LEU A 91 -5.25 -2.10 21.35
C LEU A 91 -6.44 -3.07 21.32
N ARG A 92 -6.83 -3.45 20.10
CA ARG A 92 -7.75 -4.56 19.83
C ARG A 92 -7.10 -5.88 20.26
N ASN A 93 -7.93 -6.89 20.45
CA ASN A 93 -7.45 -8.23 20.81
C ASN A 93 -7.66 -9.27 19.69
N ASP A 94 -8.16 -8.83 18.54
CA ASP A 94 -8.53 -9.62 17.36
C ASP A 94 -7.67 -9.27 16.12
N VAL A 95 -6.55 -8.58 16.29
CA VAL A 95 -5.60 -8.26 15.23
C VAL A 95 -4.45 -9.26 15.24
N PHE A 96 -4.22 -9.91 14.09
CA PHE A 96 -3.16 -10.90 13.91
C PHE A 96 -2.29 -10.52 12.70
N PHE A 97 -1.01 -10.83 12.78
CA PHE A 97 -0.15 -10.79 11.59
C PHE A 97 -0.59 -11.84 10.57
N HIS A 98 -0.24 -11.63 9.30
CA HIS A 98 -0.45 -12.64 8.27
C HIS A 98 0.35 -13.92 8.58
N ASP A 99 -0.18 -15.07 8.18
CA ASP A 99 0.51 -16.36 8.35
C ASP A 99 1.87 -16.36 7.64
N HIS A 100 2.90 -16.88 8.31
CA HIS A 100 4.25 -17.05 7.76
C HIS A 100 5.02 -18.14 8.51
N GLU A 101 5.90 -18.87 7.82
CA GLU A 101 6.65 -20.00 8.36
C GLU A 101 7.53 -19.68 9.57
N LEU A 102 7.98 -18.44 9.72
CA LEU A 102 8.76 -17.97 10.88
C LEU A 102 7.93 -17.82 12.16
N PHE A 103 6.60 -17.83 12.08
CA PHE A 103 5.76 -17.90 13.26
C PHE A 103 5.54 -19.34 13.73
N GLU A 104 5.22 -19.49 15.00
CA GLU A 104 4.90 -20.81 15.57
C GLU A 104 3.77 -21.49 14.78
N ASN A 105 4.00 -22.72 14.35
CA ASN A 105 3.07 -23.50 13.51
C ASN A 105 2.68 -22.79 12.18
N GLY A 106 3.47 -21.84 11.70
CA GLY A 106 3.21 -21.09 10.49
C GLY A 106 2.03 -20.12 10.59
N LYS A 107 1.49 -19.86 11.79
CA LYS A 107 0.34 -19.01 12.02
C LYS A 107 0.74 -17.65 12.54
N GLY A 108 0.18 -16.60 11.91
CA GLY A 108 0.38 -15.25 12.37
C GLY A 108 -0.07 -15.08 13.82
N ARG A 109 0.82 -14.61 14.66
CA ARG A 109 0.51 -14.34 16.07
C ARG A 109 -0.25 -13.02 16.22
N LYS A 110 -0.88 -12.87 17.38
CA LYS A 110 -1.58 -11.66 17.78
C LYS A 110 -0.60 -10.49 17.88
N VAL A 111 -1.07 -9.30 17.47
CA VAL A 111 -0.37 -8.03 17.65
C VAL A 111 -0.46 -7.59 19.12
N THR A 112 0.65 -7.13 19.66
CA THR A 112 0.77 -6.59 21.01
C THR A 112 1.36 -5.18 20.99
N ALA A 113 1.28 -4.49 22.12
CA ALA A 113 1.88 -3.15 22.25
C ALA A 113 3.41 -3.17 22.08
N SER A 114 4.07 -4.27 22.42
CA SER A 114 5.52 -4.44 22.21
C SER A 114 5.90 -4.45 20.72
N ASP A 115 4.99 -4.83 19.82
CA ASP A 115 5.24 -4.76 18.38
C ASP A 115 5.27 -3.31 17.90
N PHE A 116 4.43 -2.44 18.44
CA PHE A 116 4.50 -1.00 18.18
C PHE A 116 5.79 -0.39 18.74
N GLU A 117 6.18 -0.79 19.96
CA GLU A 117 7.45 -0.35 20.54
C GLU A 117 8.64 -0.75 19.66
N TYR A 118 8.67 -1.99 19.19
CA TYR A 118 9.67 -2.46 18.22
C TYR A 118 9.64 -1.66 16.92
N SER A 119 8.46 -1.47 16.32
CA SER A 119 8.28 -0.78 15.04
C SER A 119 8.76 0.67 15.10
N PHE A 120 8.46 1.37 16.21
CA PHE A 120 8.86 2.76 16.40
C PHE A 120 10.34 2.89 16.71
N ASN A 121 10.92 1.97 17.50
CA ASN A 121 12.38 1.92 17.70
C ASN A 121 13.11 1.69 16.37
N ARG A 122 12.62 0.77 15.54
CA ARG A 122 13.15 0.52 14.20
C ARG A 122 13.07 1.77 13.30
N LEU A 123 11.96 2.51 13.35
CA LEU A 123 11.78 3.73 12.58
C LEU A 123 12.75 4.84 13.01
N LEU A 124 13.14 4.89 14.30
CA LEU A 124 14.06 5.87 14.85
C LEU A 124 15.53 5.44 14.80
N ASP A 125 15.80 4.20 14.38
CA ASP A 125 17.17 3.68 14.27
C ASP A 125 17.94 4.45 13.19
N LYS A 126 19.05 5.08 13.60
CA LYS A 126 19.88 5.90 12.72
C LYS A 126 20.63 5.09 11.67
N ASP A 127 20.99 3.85 11.99
CA ASP A 127 21.68 2.95 11.06
C ASP A 127 20.69 2.42 10.00
N PHE A 128 19.43 2.24 10.36
CA PHE A 128 18.34 1.90 9.44
C PHE A 128 17.96 3.08 8.54
N ALA A 129 18.16 4.33 9.01
CA ALA A 129 17.97 5.58 8.25
C ALA A 129 16.63 5.69 7.51
N ALA A 130 15.54 5.26 8.14
CA ALA A 130 14.20 5.31 7.54
C ALA A 130 13.77 6.75 7.23
N PRO A 131 13.29 7.04 6.01
CA PRO A 131 12.84 8.39 5.66
C PRO A 131 11.64 8.86 6.49
N GLY A 132 10.87 7.95 7.09
CA GLY A 132 9.71 8.25 7.93
C GLY A 132 10.03 8.65 9.37
N ALA A 133 11.29 8.61 9.82
CA ALA A 133 11.69 8.89 11.21
C ALA A 133 11.21 10.27 11.72
N TRP A 134 11.10 11.27 10.85
CA TRP A 134 10.65 12.62 11.19
C TRP A 134 9.23 12.66 11.79
N VAL A 135 8.37 11.69 11.48
CA VAL A 135 6.99 11.60 12.01
C VAL A 135 6.99 11.52 13.52
N LEU A 136 8.02 10.88 14.09
CA LEU A 136 8.22 10.73 15.54
C LEU A 136 9.13 11.83 16.15
N GLY A 137 9.48 12.86 15.38
CA GLY A 137 10.43 13.90 15.82
C GLY A 137 9.98 14.72 17.04
N ASN A 138 8.68 14.79 17.32
CA ASN A 138 8.13 15.45 18.54
C ASN A 138 7.87 14.45 19.68
N VAL A 139 8.19 13.16 19.50
CA VAL A 139 8.01 12.14 20.54
C VAL A 139 9.17 12.21 21.53
N ALA A 140 8.84 12.31 22.82
CA ALA A 140 9.82 12.24 23.92
C ALA A 140 10.11 10.80 24.33
N SER A 141 9.07 9.97 24.39
CA SER A 141 9.17 8.55 24.73
C SER A 141 7.91 7.79 24.29
N PHE A 142 8.04 6.49 24.15
CA PHE A 142 6.93 5.57 23.97
C PHE A 142 7.25 4.25 24.66
N SER A 143 6.23 3.52 25.08
CA SER A 143 6.41 2.19 25.71
C SER A 143 5.15 1.35 25.66
N ALA A 144 5.33 0.05 25.63
CA ALA A 144 4.30 -0.93 25.91
C ALA A 144 4.11 -1.03 27.44
N LEU A 145 2.94 -0.62 27.96
CA LEU A 145 2.63 -0.77 29.37
C LEU A 145 2.27 -2.23 29.72
N ASN A 146 1.66 -2.91 28.79
CA ASN A 146 1.32 -4.34 28.77
C ASN A 146 0.98 -4.73 27.32
N ASP A 147 0.54 -5.95 27.07
CA ASP A 147 0.23 -6.44 25.72
C ASP A 147 -0.82 -5.61 24.96
N SER A 148 -1.70 -4.91 25.67
CA SER A 148 -2.86 -4.21 25.10
C SER A 148 -2.79 -2.69 25.21
N ASN A 149 -1.82 -2.13 25.93
CA ASN A 149 -1.74 -0.69 26.16
C ASN A 149 -0.38 -0.15 25.72
N PHE A 150 -0.43 0.76 24.77
CA PHE A 150 0.74 1.47 24.23
C PHE A 150 0.64 2.96 24.56
N THR A 151 1.70 3.54 25.09
CA THR A 151 1.73 4.96 25.48
C THR A 151 2.79 5.70 24.69
N ILE A 152 2.43 6.90 24.25
CA ILE A 152 3.35 7.85 23.58
C ILE A 152 3.31 9.16 24.35
N LYS A 153 4.48 9.72 24.66
CA LYS A 153 4.64 11.03 25.28
C LYS A 153 5.33 11.99 24.32
N LEU A 154 4.75 13.16 24.13
CA LEU A 154 5.29 14.23 23.29
C LEU A 154 6.20 15.19 24.06
N GLN A 155 7.13 15.84 23.38
CA GLN A 155 7.95 16.93 23.92
C GLN A 155 7.14 18.21 24.10
N LYS A 156 6.20 18.48 23.19
CA LYS A 156 5.28 19.63 23.21
C LYS A 156 3.93 19.24 22.58
N PRO A 157 2.83 19.87 22.98
CA PRO A 157 1.52 19.59 22.41
C PRO A 157 1.50 19.79 20.90
N PHE A 158 0.90 18.84 20.17
CA PHE A 158 0.81 18.90 18.71
C PHE A 158 -0.54 18.34 18.24
N PRO A 159 -1.52 19.21 17.89
CA PRO A 159 -2.89 18.78 17.56
C PRO A 159 -2.97 17.79 16.38
N ALA A 160 -2.08 17.88 15.39
CA ALA A 160 -2.07 16.98 14.24
C ALA A 160 -1.36 15.63 14.49
N PHE A 161 -0.92 15.34 15.72
CA PHE A 161 -0.11 14.15 16.00
C PHE A 161 -0.82 12.85 15.65
N LEU A 162 -2.11 12.72 15.94
CA LEU A 162 -2.88 11.53 15.58
C LEU A 162 -2.95 11.31 14.06
N SER A 163 -3.05 12.40 13.29
CA SER A 163 -3.02 12.31 11.83
C SER A 163 -1.65 11.86 11.30
N LEU A 164 -0.55 12.25 11.96
CA LEU A 164 0.77 11.71 11.62
C LEU A 164 0.88 10.21 11.89
N LEU A 165 0.27 9.72 12.96
CA LEU A 165 0.28 8.28 13.29
C LEU A 165 -0.51 7.42 12.29
N SER A 166 -1.34 8.02 11.43
CA SER A 166 -2.01 7.31 10.34
C SER A 166 -1.14 7.09 9.11
N MET A 167 0.04 7.71 9.05
CA MET A 167 0.98 7.50 7.94
C MET A 167 1.55 6.08 7.97
N GLN A 168 1.82 5.52 6.78
CA GLN A 168 2.33 4.15 6.65
C GLN A 168 3.63 3.88 7.41
N TYR A 169 4.44 4.89 7.63
CA TYR A 169 5.65 4.81 8.47
C TYR A 169 5.38 4.28 9.88
N CYS A 170 4.18 4.55 10.43
CA CYS A 170 3.77 4.14 11.76
C CYS A 170 3.06 2.77 11.79
N SER A 171 3.16 1.99 10.73
CA SER A 171 2.60 0.64 10.67
C SER A 171 3.30 -0.30 11.65
N VAL A 172 2.53 -1.23 12.20
CA VAL A 172 3.08 -2.30 13.04
C VAL A 172 3.71 -3.39 12.17
N VAL A 173 4.91 -3.83 12.53
CA VAL A 173 5.64 -4.89 11.84
C VAL A 173 6.13 -5.96 12.85
N PRO A 174 6.18 -7.24 12.45
CA PRO A 174 6.62 -8.32 13.33
C PRO A 174 8.15 -8.44 13.32
N LYS A 175 8.77 -8.40 14.49
CA LYS A 175 10.22 -8.50 14.67
C LYS A 175 10.79 -9.78 14.04
N GLU A 176 10.14 -10.91 14.24
CA GLU A 176 10.58 -12.23 13.78
C GLU A 176 10.76 -12.28 12.25
N ILE A 177 9.91 -11.55 11.53
CA ILE A 177 9.96 -11.51 10.07
C ILE A 177 11.01 -10.53 9.58
N ILE A 178 11.13 -9.38 10.25
CA ILE A 178 12.16 -8.38 9.92
C ILE A 178 13.56 -8.97 10.04
N ASP A 179 13.81 -9.71 11.13
CA ASP A 179 15.14 -10.28 11.42
C ASP A 179 15.42 -11.56 10.60
N GLY A 180 14.41 -12.24 10.09
CA GLY A 180 14.51 -13.58 9.51
C GLY A 180 14.23 -13.71 8.02
N SER A 181 13.83 -12.63 7.32
CA SER A 181 13.44 -12.69 5.90
C SER A 181 13.81 -11.45 5.10
N ASP A 182 13.65 -11.51 3.77
CA ASP A 182 13.67 -10.32 2.89
C ASP A 182 12.34 -9.59 2.98
N PHE A 183 12.16 -8.84 4.06
CA PHE A 183 10.93 -8.12 4.37
C PHE A 183 10.53 -7.09 3.30
N ASN A 184 11.51 -6.48 2.61
CA ASN A 184 11.26 -5.51 1.55
C ASN A 184 10.47 -6.10 0.38
N ARG A 185 10.65 -7.41 0.15
CA ARG A 185 10.07 -8.13 -1.00
C ARG A 185 8.98 -9.10 -0.59
N ASN A 186 9.02 -9.61 0.64
CA ASN A 186 8.08 -10.59 1.19
C ASN A 186 7.50 -10.08 2.51
N PRO A 187 6.74 -8.97 2.49
CA PRO A 187 6.25 -8.34 3.69
C PRO A 187 5.17 -9.15 4.38
N ILE A 188 5.18 -9.12 5.71
CA ILE A 188 4.13 -9.66 6.55
C ILE A 188 3.58 -8.52 7.41
N GLY A 189 2.31 -8.22 7.25
CA GLY A 189 1.61 -7.18 7.97
C GLY A 189 0.33 -7.71 8.62
N THR A 190 -0.61 -6.80 8.85
CA THR A 190 -1.91 -7.06 9.48
C THR A 190 -3.07 -6.69 8.57
N GLY A 191 -2.77 -6.19 7.37
CA GLY A 191 -3.69 -5.53 6.47
C GLY A 191 -4.78 -6.42 5.85
N PRO A 192 -5.70 -5.80 5.10
CA PRO A 192 -6.81 -6.50 4.43
C PRO A 192 -6.34 -7.50 3.37
N PHE A 193 -5.16 -7.30 2.83
CA PHE A 193 -4.57 -8.23 1.86
C PHE A 193 -3.22 -8.73 2.36
N LYS A 194 -2.81 -9.90 1.85
CA LYS A 194 -1.53 -10.56 2.09
C LYS A 194 -0.71 -10.56 0.82
N PHE A 195 0.60 -10.41 0.94
CA PHE A 195 1.53 -10.58 -0.18
C PHE A 195 1.38 -11.97 -0.80
N GLN A 196 1.38 -12.02 -2.14
CA GLN A 196 1.30 -13.26 -2.89
C GLN A 196 2.46 -13.44 -3.85
N LEU A 197 2.76 -12.43 -4.65
CA LEU A 197 3.74 -12.52 -5.72
C LEU A 197 4.23 -11.13 -6.11
N TRP A 198 5.53 -11.00 -6.36
CA TRP A 198 6.11 -9.84 -7.01
C TRP A 198 7.08 -10.28 -8.10
N GLU A 199 6.74 -9.97 -9.34
CA GLU A 199 7.56 -10.15 -10.52
C GLU A 199 8.00 -8.77 -11.04
N ASP A 200 9.29 -8.47 -10.91
CA ASP A 200 9.84 -7.14 -11.17
C ASP A 200 9.50 -6.63 -12.58
N GLY A 201 9.01 -5.39 -12.63
CA GLY A 201 8.62 -4.75 -13.89
C GLY A 201 7.40 -5.37 -14.59
N VAL A 202 6.79 -6.41 -14.02
CA VAL A 202 5.65 -7.12 -14.61
C VAL A 202 4.41 -6.95 -13.77
N LYS A 203 4.40 -7.49 -12.55
CA LYS A 203 3.20 -7.46 -11.69
C LYS A 203 3.53 -7.65 -10.22
N LEU A 204 2.64 -7.13 -9.39
CA LEU A 204 2.59 -7.35 -7.95
C LEU A 204 1.16 -7.78 -7.58
N VAL A 205 1.00 -8.86 -6.82
CA VAL A 205 -0.30 -9.43 -6.49
C VAL A 205 -0.44 -9.60 -4.99
N PHE A 206 -1.56 -9.14 -4.48
CA PHE A 206 -2.01 -9.33 -3.10
C PHE A 206 -3.28 -10.17 -3.08
N ARG A 207 -3.42 -11.06 -2.09
CA ARG A 207 -4.60 -11.90 -1.87
C ARG A 207 -5.33 -11.46 -0.62
N LYS A 208 -6.64 -11.63 -0.63
CA LYS A 208 -7.50 -11.40 0.53
C LYS A 208 -6.94 -12.03 1.80
N ASN A 209 -6.94 -11.27 2.89
CA ASN A 209 -6.74 -11.77 4.23
C ASN A 209 -8.11 -12.18 4.82
N PRO A 210 -8.44 -13.47 4.91
CA PRO A 210 -9.73 -13.90 5.42
C PRO A 210 -9.90 -13.64 6.93
N SER A 211 -8.79 -13.41 7.65
CA SER A 211 -8.76 -13.12 9.08
C SER A 211 -8.61 -11.63 9.39
N TYR A 212 -8.86 -10.74 8.40
CA TYR A 212 -8.78 -9.31 8.64
C TYR A 212 -9.82 -8.87 9.68
N PHE A 213 -9.43 -8.00 10.58
CA PHE A 213 -10.23 -7.67 11.77
C PHE A 213 -11.40 -6.70 11.50
N GLU A 214 -11.37 -5.95 10.39
CA GLU A 214 -12.43 -4.98 10.09
C GLU A 214 -13.64 -5.62 9.43
N LYS A 215 -14.82 -5.09 9.79
CA LYS A 215 -16.12 -5.46 9.24
C LYS A 215 -16.90 -4.21 8.85
N LYS A 216 -17.77 -4.36 7.86
CA LYS A 216 -18.81 -3.37 7.54
C LYS A 216 -20.18 -3.97 7.86
N GLY A 217 -20.73 -3.61 9.03
CA GLY A 217 -21.87 -4.33 9.59
C GLY A 217 -21.46 -5.76 9.97
N GLU A 218 -22.14 -6.75 9.43
CA GLU A 218 -21.82 -8.17 9.62
C GLU A 218 -20.83 -8.73 8.60
N GLU A 219 -20.58 -8.01 7.51
CA GLU A 219 -19.72 -8.46 6.41
C GLU A 219 -18.24 -8.28 6.72
N GLN A 220 -17.49 -9.36 6.51
CA GLN A 220 -16.03 -9.37 6.68
C GLN A 220 -15.33 -8.66 5.51
N LEU A 221 -14.49 -7.67 5.80
CA LEU A 221 -13.64 -7.03 4.82
C LEU A 221 -12.36 -7.86 4.56
N PRO A 222 -11.72 -7.67 3.40
CA PRO A 222 -12.14 -6.90 2.25
C PRO A 222 -13.16 -7.66 1.38
N TYR A 223 -13.91 -6.95 0.55
CA TYR A 223 -14.85 -7.55 -0.42
C TYR A 223 -14.15 -8.20 -1.62
N LEU A 224 -12.98 -7.67 -1.98
CA LEU A 224 -12.18 -8.15 -3.09
C LEU A 224 -11.40 -9.40 -2.69
N ASP A 225 -11.18 -10.30 -3.65
CA ASP A 225 -10.37 -11.51 -3.46
C ASP A 225 -8.89 -11.26 -3.70
N ALA A 226 -8.56 -10.25 -4.52
CA ALA A 226 -7.18 -9.87 -4.82
C ALA A 226 -7.07 -8.42 -5.31
N VAL A 227 -5.85 -7.87 -5.18
CA VAL A 227 -5.39 -6.67 -5.86
C VAL A 227 -4.22 -7.06 -6.75
N ALA A 228 -4.27 -6.69 -8.03
CA ALA A 228 -3.22 -6.95 -9.00
C ALA A 228 -2.72 -5.62 -9.58
N ILE A 229 -1.43 -5.37 -9.44
CA ILE A 229 -0.75 -4.16 -9.87
C ILE A 229 0.15 -4.52 -11.04
N THR A 230 0.04 -3.82 -12.17
CA THR A 230 0.94 -3.93 -13.31
C THR A 230 1.90 -2.75 -13.36
N PHE A 231 3.00 -2.87 -14.10
CA PHE A 231 4.05 -1.86 -14.19
C PHE A 231 4.28 -1.39 -15.63
N ILE A 232 3.20 -1.14 -16.36
CA ILE A 232 3.26 -0.63 -17.74
C ILE A 232 3.72 0.83 -17.70
N GLN A 233 4.91 1.11 -18.20
CA GLN A 233 5.51 2.45 -18.19
C GLN A 233 4.88 3.38 -19.21
N ASP A 234 4.56 2.87 -20.40
CA ASP A 234 3.90 3.65 -21.44
C ASP A 234 2.44 3.93 -21.10
N LYS A 235 2.13 5.20 -20.87
CA LYS A 235 0.82 5.65 -20.41
C LYS A 235 -0.29 5.41 -21.42
N GLN A 236 0.02 5.46 -22.72
CA GLN A 236 -0.96 5.19 -23.75
C GLN A 236 -1.30 3.71 -23.82
N SER A 237 -0.30 2.84 -23.68
CA SER A 237 -0.52 1.38 -23.56
C SER A 237 -1.35 1.03 -22.32
N ALA A 238 -1.06 1.65 -21.17
CA ALA A 238 -1.86 1.45 -19.95
C ALA A 238 -3.31 1.91 -20.14
N PHE A 239 -3.53 3.03 -20.81
CA PHE A 239 -4.87 3.50 -21.16
C PHE A 239 -5.62 2.52 -22.07
N LEU A 240 -4.95 1.97 -23.10
CA LEU A 240 -5.56 0.96 -23.96
C LEU A 240 -5.96 -0.31 -23.17
N GLN A 241 -5.12 -0.76 -22.24
CA GLN A 241 -5.45 -1.89 -21.34
C GLN A 241 -6.69 -1.58 -20.48
N PHE A 242 -6.82 -0.36 -20.00
CA PHE A 242 -7.99 0.07 -19.25
C PHE A 242 -9.26 0.05 -20.10
N ILE A 243 -9.25 0.63 -21.30
CA ILE A 243 -10.41 0.64 -22.20
C ILE A 243 -10.80 -0.78 -22.65
N GLN A 244 -9.86 -1.70 -22.75
CA GLN A 244 -10.11 -3.11 -23.05
C GLN A 244 -10.66 -3.90 -21.84
N GLY A 245 -10.75 -3.29 -20.64
CA GLY A 245 -11.22 -3.95 -19.42
C GLY A 245 -10.18 -4.84 -18.74
N ASN A 246 -8.91 -4.73 -19.12
CA ASN A 246 -7.80 -5.44 -18.47
C ASN A 246 -7.33 -4.74 -17.19
N LEU A 247 -7.67 -3.46 -17.02
CA LEU A 247 -7.49 -2.67 -15.81
C LEU A 247 -8.84 -2.13 -15.36
N ASP A 248 -9.06 -2.07 -14.05
CA ASP A 248 -10.29 -1.56 -13.43
C ASP A 248 -10.17 -0.08 -13.04
N PHE A 249 -8.93 0.44 -12.98
CA PHE A 249 -8.64 1.80 -12.52
C PHE A 249 -7.39 2.38 -13.16
N ILE A 250 -7.45 3.68 -13.48
CA ILE A 250 -6.30 4.51 -13.87
C ILE A 250 -6.29 5.75 -12.99
N SER A 251 -5.14 6.05 -12.38
CA SER A 251 -4.90 7.28 -11.66
C SER A 251 -4.33 8.36 -12.57
N GLY A 252 -5.05 9.47 -12.66
CA GLY A 252 -4.67 10.60 -13.52
C GLY A 252 -4.96 10.37 -15.00
N ILE A 253 -5.18 11.46 -15.72
CA ILE A 253 -5.38 11.48 -17.17
C ILE A 253 -4.18 12.19 -17.79
N ASP A 254 -3.39 11.42 -18.54
CA ASP A 254 -2.20 11.97 -19.20
C ASP A 254 -2.56 12.86 -20.38
N ALA A 255 -1.73 13.87 -20.62
CA ALA A 255 -1.93 14.83 -21.70
C ALA A 255 -1.97 14.17 -23.10
N SER A 256 -1.30 13.02 -23.28
CA SER A 256 -1.25 12.31 -24.55
C SER A 256 -2.60 11.76 -25.02
N TYR A 257 -3.53 11.48 -24.11
CA TYR A 257 -4.86 10.96 -24.41
C TYR A 257 -6.01 11.73 -23.76
N LYS A 258 -5.71 12.85 -23.08
CA LYS A 258 -6.70 13.69 -22.41
C LYS A 258 -7.85 14.09 -23.33
N ASP A 259 -7.54 14.61 -24.53
CA ASP A 259 -8.52 15.10 -25.49
C ASP A 259 -9.36 13.98 -26.12
N GLU A 260 -8.88 12.74 -26.03
CA GLU A 260 -9.65 11.58 -26.44
C GLU A 260 -10.74 11.22 -25.42
N ILE A 261 -10.42 11.37 -24.11
CA ILE A 261 -11.31 10.99 -23.00
C ILE A 261 -12.24 12.13 -22.60
N LEU A 262 -11.69 13.36 -22.52
CA LEU A 262 -12.42 14.52 -21.98
C LEU A 262 -12.79 15.50 -23.08
N THR A 263 -13.94 16.15 -22.86
CA THR A 263 -14.34 17.36 -23.58
C THR A 263 -13.49 18.54 -23.11
N LYS A 264 -13.59 19.67 -23.80
CA LYS A 264 -12.95 20.95 -23.37
C LYS A 264 -13.46 21.46 -22.01
N THR A 265 -14.63 21.00 -21.58
CA THR A 265 -15.22 21.32 -20.27
C THR A 265 -14.84 20.34 -19.16
N GLY A 266 -14.03 19.32 -19.46
CA GLY A 266 -13.56 18.32 -18.48
C GLY A 266 -14.55 17.19 -18.22
N GLU A 267 -15.60 17.06 -19.01
CA GLU A 267 -16.54 15.93 -18.96
C GLU A 267 -16.06 14.77 -19.83
N LEU A 268 -16.55 13.55 -19.55
CA LEU A 268 -16.28 12.40 -20.42
C LEU A 268 -16.86 12.62 -21.83
N GLN A 269 -16.08 12.26 -22.87
CA GLN A 269 -16.56 12.13 -24.22
C GLN A 269 -17.71 11.11 -24.28
N THR A 270 -18.69 11.34 -25.16
CA THR A 270 -19.92 10.52 -25.26
C THR A 270 -19.63 9.03 -25.39
N LYS A 271 -18.58 8.65 -26.13
CA LYS A 271 -18.22 7.23 -26.34
C LYS A 271 -17.74 6.49 -25.08
N TYR A 272 -17.40 7.23 -24.01
CA TYR A 272 -16.93 6.63 -22.75
C TYR A 272 -17.93 6.69 -21.60
N LYS A 273 -19.03 7.46 -21.75
CA LYS A 273 -19.99 7.69 -20.64
C LYS A 273 -20.61 6.41 -20.08
N ASP A 274 -20.77 5.38 -20.92
CA ASP A 274 -21.42 4.12 -20.52
C ASP A 274 -20.41 3.05 -20.04
N ILE A 275 -19.10 3.29 -20.22
CA ILE A 275 -18.06 2.29 -19.92
C ILE A 275 -17.03 2.76 -18.89
N VAL A 276 -16.96 4.07 -18.62
CA VAL A 276 -16.00 4.66 -17.69
C VAL A 276 -16.72 5.52 -16.66
N ASN A 277 -16.34 5.41 -15.41
CA ASN A 277 -16.72 6.33 -14.35
C ASN A 277 -15.59 7.32 -14.07
N LEU A 278 -15.83 8.60 -14.31
CA LEU A 278 -14.89 9.68 -14.02
C LEU A 278 -15.09 10.17 -12.59
N GLN A 279 -14.07 10.08 -11.77
CA GLN A 279 -14.03 10.70 -10.45
C GLN A 279 -13.08 11.90 -10.50
N SER A 280 -13.54 13.06 -10.02
CA SER A 280 -12.76 14.28 -9.91
C SER A 280 -12.98 14.89 -8.54
N GLN A 281 -11.88 15.20 -7.84
CA GLN A 281 -11.92 15.85 -6.54
C GLN A 281 -10.69 16.74 -6.35
N PRO A 282 -10.72 17.70 -5.40
CA PRO A 282 -9.54 18.49 -5.07
C PRO A 282 -8.36 17.59 -4.69
N TYR A 283 -7.20 17.88 -5.26
CA TYR A 283 -5.96 17.18 -4.97
C TYR A 283 -5.07 18.04 -4.06
N LEU A 284 -4.81 17.56 -2.84
CA LEU A 284 -4.00 18.26 -1.85
C LEU A 284 -2.52 18.07 -2.18
N ASN A 285 -2.07 18.71 -3.25
CA ASN A 285 -0.69 18.72 -3.70
C ASN A 285 -0.22 20.15 -4.00
N THR A 286 1.06 20.41 -3.79
CA THR A 286 1.70 21.67 -4.15
C THR A 286 2.79 21.37 -5.17
N GLU A 287 2.57 21.84 -6.40
CA GLU A 287 3.60 21.84 -7.43
C GLU A 287 4.47 23.09 -7.26
N TYR A 288 5.78 22.91 -7.26
CA TYR A 288 6.71 24.02 -7.14
C TYR A 288 7.98 23.82 -7.96
N LEU A 289 8.58 24.91 -8.37
CA LEU A 289 9.91 24.95 -8.96
C LEU A 289 10.92 25.42 -7.89
N GLY A 290 11.80 24.53 -7.48
CA GLY A 290 12.87 24.83 -6.52
C GLY A 290 14.13 25.30 -7.23
N PHE A 291 14.81 26.28 -6.65
CA PHE A 291 16.13 26.73 -7.11
C PHE A 291 17.21 26.22 -6.16
N LEU A 292 18.20 25.52 -6.71
CA LEU A 292 19.41 25.17 -5.94
C LEU A 292 20.22 26.43 -5.69
N MET A 293 20.38 26.79 -4.41
CA MET A 293 21.03 28.03 -4.00
C MET A 293 22.53 27.87 -3.69
N ASP A 294 23.02 26.63 -3.64
CA ASP A 294 24.43 26.31 -3.40
C ASP A 294 25.25 26.45 -4.70
N ASN A 295 26.51 26.82 -4.58
CA ASN A 295 27.50 26.80 -5.69
C ASN A 295 27.07 27.51 -6.99
N ASN A 296 26.80 28.80 -6.92
CA ASN A 296 26.42 29.64 -8.07
C ASN A 296 24.91 29.69 -8.38
N PRO A 297 24.09 30.27 -7.49
CA PRO A 297 22.64 30.39 -7.71
C PRO A 297 22.33 31.30 -8.88
N LEU A 298 21.22 31.03 -9.57
CA LEU A 298 20.68 31.95 -10.57
C LEU A 298 20.47 33.34 -9.97
N PRO A 299 20.82 34.43 -10.70
CA PRO A 299 20.56 35.81 -10.26
C PRO A 299 19.10 36.03 -9.83
N LEU A 300 18.92 36.90 -8.84
CA LEU A 300 17.61 37.12 -8.25
C LEU A 300 16.57 37.55 -9.29
N GLU A 301 17.00 38.38 -10.24
CA GLU A 301 16.14 38.90 -11.33
C GLU A 301 15.63 37.79 -12.22
N ILE A 302 16.48 36.80 -12.53
CA ILE A 302 16.10 35.60 -13.32
C ILE A 302 15.13 34.73 -12.51
N ARG A 303 15.40 34.49 -11.23
CA ARG A 303 14.49 33.72 -10.36
C ARG A 303 13.11 34.36 -10.25
N LYS A 304 13.06 35.69 -10.16
CA LYS A 304 11.80 36.45 -10.16
C LYS A 304 11.09 36.35 -11.51
N ALA A 305 11.81 36.45 -12.64
CA ALA A 305 11.22 36.33 -13.97
C ALA A 305 10.61 34.95 -14.26
N ILE A 306 11.13 33.89 -13.65
CA ILE A 306 10.57 32.52 -13.76
C ILE A 306 9.26 32.37 -12.95
N ASN A 307 9.06 33.19 -11.92
CA ASN A 307 7.88 33.19 -11.06
C ASN A 307 6.70 34.00 -11.63
N TYR A 308 6.89 34.76 -12.70
CA TYR A 308 5.85 35.50 -13.41
C TYR A 308 5.45 34.83 -14.72
#